data_22f6c3701af653117fe5fbc855481f33
#
_entry.id   22f6c3701af653117fe5fbc855481f33
#
_cell.length_a   1.000
_cell.length_b   1.000
_cell.length_c   1.000
_cell.angle_alpha   90.00
_cell.angle_beta   90.00
_cell.angle_gamma   90.00
#
_symmetry.space_group_name_H-M   'P 1'
#
loop_
_entity.id
_entity.type
_entity.pdbx_description
1 polymer ?
#
loop_
_entity_poly.entity_id
_entity_poly.type
_entity_poly.pdbx_seq_one_letter_code
_entity_poly.pdbx_strand_id
1 'polypeptide(L)'
;MNLPELKEDFYKRYSSSDNYLHFTSNGILCTLLGHCGIENAPSLTCTLSMRVRMFARALDGNMIKIQSSAENKCFVYIFGTPPELFRGADKETVNLIRMLDNHKIKGAQILYDSTIPEFLSKKEAFSVSLIQSLMKVSSIEADALETAALSACSRPAAPYLATTATKSGYCTLLSSGIPKNYPLPLTGYKILSAHCTESERDRSGHIRTAFSSIRRMYPHISSITDITPKMFNSAKSAIKDKIALRYMYHLINETARIAAVTAALRRCDTRTLFREMNNSQKSMERFWDIGSEHLFLAHCAERLDGVAAVRFWKNGIIVIIEEDKIDHAINMIRHEFESNIGYQPTFCVSEAL
;
A
#
# COMPACT_ATOMS: atom_id res chain seq x y z
N MET A 1 -15.58 5.37 13.41
CA MET A 1 -16.98 5.84 13.08
C MET A 1 -17.57 4.92 12.02
N ASN A 2 -18.84 4.53 12.11
CA ASN A 2 -19.50 3.78 11.03
C ASN A 2 -19.95 4.71 9.89
N LEU A 3 -20.42 4.16 8.77
CA LEU A 3 -20.78 4.98 7.60
C LEU A 3 -21.99 5.91 7.85
N PRO A 4 -23.09 5.45 8.49
CA PRO A 4 -24.19 6.34 8.86
C PRO A 4 -23.78 7.48 9.79
N GLU A 5 -22.96 7.21 10.80
CA GLU A 5 -22.45 8.23 11.73
C GLU A 5 -21.60 9.28 11.03
N LEU A 6 -20.72 8.88 10.10
CA LEU A 6 -19.90 9.81 9.31
C LEU A 6 -20.79 10.72 8.42
N LYS A 7 -21.86 10.17 7.84
CA LYS A 7 -22.81 10.92 7.04
C LYS A 7 -23.58 11.94 7.90
N GLU A 8 -24.00 11.52 9.09
CA GLU A 8 -24.68 12.40 10.05
C GLU A 8 -23.75 13.53 10.53
N ASP A 9 -22.48 13.21 10.84
CA ASP A 9 -21.48 14.21 11.23
C ASP A 9 -21.22 15.22 10.10
N PHE A 10 -21.22 14.77 8.83
CA PHE A 10 -21.12 15.67 7.68
C PHE A 10 -22.27 16.68 7.66
N TYR A 11 -23.51 16.23 7.82
CA TYR A 11 -24.68 17.13 7.82
C TYR A 11 -24.68 18.07 9.02
N LYS A 12 -24.27 17.63 10.19
CA LYS A 12 -24.14 18.48 11.40
C LYS A 12 -23.12 19.59 11.20
N ARG A 13 -21.95 19.28 10.65
CA ARG A 13 -20.85 20.26 10.46
C ARG A 13 -21.12 21.27 9.35
N TYR A 14 -21.80 20.84 8.31
CA TYR A 14 -21.96 21.65 7.09
C TYR A 14 -23.40 22.11 6.84
N SER A 15 -24.31 21.91 7.78
CA SER A 15 -25.69 22.46 7.80
C SER A 15 -26.43 22.34 6.46
N SER A 16 -26.47 21.14 5.85
CA SER A 16 -27.01 20.97 4.53
C SER A 16 -27.98 19.81 4.42
N SER A 17 -29.06 20.05 3.70
CA SER A 17 -30.06 19.05 3.29
C SER A 17 -29.89 18.57 1.86
N ASP A 18 -28.81 18.96 1.15
CA ASP A 18 -28.63 18.64 -0.25
C ASP A 18 -28.33 17.17 -0.52
N ASN A 19 -29.08 16.58 -1.45
CA ASN A 19 -29.08 15.16 -1.77
C ASN A 19 -27.86 14.66 -2.56
N TYR A 20 -26.93 15.52 -2.96
CA TYR A 20 -25.78 15.13 -3.78
C TYR A 20 -24.50 15.02 -2.97
N LEU A 21 -24.45 13.96 -2.18
CA LEU A 21 -23.26 13.60 -1.40
C LEU A 21 -22.53 12.44 -2.06
N HIS A 22 -21.32 12.70 -2.53
CA HIS A 22 -20.46 11.65 -3.10
C HIS A 22 -19.73 10.92 -1.99
N PHE A 23 -19.63 9.60 -2.12
CA PHE A 23 -18.88 8.75 -1.21
C PHE A 23 -17.72 8.08 -1.91
N THR A 24 -16.55 8.06 -1.25
CA THR A 24 -15.37 7.30 -1.63
C THR A 24 -14.80 6.52 -0.44
N SER A 25 -14.22 5.36 -0.70
CA SER A 25 -13.60 4.55 0.33
C SER A 25 -12.49 3.70 -0.26
N ASN A 26 -11.25 3.89 0.25
CA ASN A 26 -10.09 3.13 -0.19
C ASN A 26 -9.36 2.52 1.01
N GLY A 27 -9.02 1.23 0.92
CA GLY A 27 -8.29 0.48 1.93
C GLY A 27 -6.79 0.74 1.88
N ILE A 28 -6.11 0.44 2.99
CA ILE A 28 -4.65 0.42 3.01
C ILE A 28 -4.13 -0.73 2.16
N LEU A 29 -3.09 -0.45 1.38
CA LEU A 29 -2.45 -1.44 0.52
C LEU A 29 -1.56 -2.37 1.34
N CYS A 30 -1.74 -3.68 1.15
CA CYS A 30 -0.92 -4.74 1.69
C CYS A 30 -0.20 -5.49 0.56
N THR A 31 1.12 -5.59 0.63
CA THR A 31 1.92 -6.32 -0.36
C THR A 31 2.14 -7.76 0.11
N LEU A 32 1.50 -8.72 -0.56
CA LEU A 32 1.62 -10.15 -0.29
C LEU A 32 2.92 -10.74 -0.83
N LEU A 33 3.32 -10.34 -2.05
CA LEU A 33 4.58 -10.72 -2.70
C LEU A 33 5.13 -9.57 -3.54
N GLY A 34 6.44 -9.56 -3.78
CA GLY A 34 7.11 -8.50 -4.52
C GLY A 34 7.22 -7.19 -3.75
N HIS A 35 7.41 -6.08 -4.45
CA HIS A 35 7.66 -4.77 -3.86
C HIS A 35 6.95 -3.66 -4.63
N CYS A 36 5.76 -3.28 -4.19
CA CYS A 36 4.90 -2.32 -4.88
C CYS A 36 5.49 -0.90 -4.99
N GLY A 37 6.38 -0.52 -4.07
CA GLY A 37 7.06 0.78 -4.06
C GLY A 37 8.31 0.86 -4.94
N ILE A 38 8.76 -0.25 -5.54
CA ILE A 38 9.97 -0.31 -6.37
C ILE A 38 9.57 -0.20 -7.83
N GLU A 39 10.15 0.80 -8.49
CA GLU A 39 9.95 1.02 -9.91
C GLU A 39 10.35 -0.22 -10.73
N ASN A 40 9.50 -0.61 -11.66
CA ASN A 40 9.68 -1.77 -12.55
C ASN A 40 9.75 -3.13 -11.86
N ALA A 41 9.40 -3.24 -10.56
CA ALA A 41 9.28 -4.51 -9.87
C ALA A 41 7.82 -5.00 -9.89
N PRO A 42 7.58 -6.31 -10.07
CA PRO A 42 6.24 -6.85 -9.96
C PRO A 42 5.81 -6.92 -8.49
N SER A 43 4.52 -6.80 -8.25
CA SER A 43 3.95 -7.00 -6.92
C SER A 43 2.57 -7.63 -6.97
N LEU A 44 2.28 -8.48 -5.99
CA LEU A 44 0.96 -9.01 -5.72
C LEU A 44 0.46 -8.38 -4.42
N THR A 45 -0.64 -7.66 -4.50
CA THR A 45 -1.14 -6.82 -3.40
C THR A 45 -2.62 -7.08 -3.14
N CYS A 46 -3.09 -6.81 -1.93
CA CYS A 46 -4.51 -6.70 -1.62
C CYS A 46 -4.76 -5.41 -0.84
N THR A 47 -6.01 -5.01 -0.69
CA THR A 47 -6.40 -3.96 0.24
C THR A 47 -6.95 -4.57 1.51
N LEU A 48 -6.64 -3.94 2.65
CA LEU A 48 -7.13 -4.35 3.95
C LEU A 48 -8.42 -3.60 4.32
N SER A 49 -9.16 -4.14 5.28
CA SER A 49 -10.41 -3.55 5.77
C SER A 49 -10.22 -2.18 6.46
N MET A 50 -9.01 -1.88 6.92
CA MET A 50 -8.61 -0.54 7.37
C MET A 50 -8.61 0.43 6.21
N ARG A 51 -9.34 1.55 6.30
CA ARG A 51 -9.57 2.42 5.15
C ARG A 51 -9.72 3.89 5.49
N VAL A 52 -9.57 4.73 4.48
CA VAL A 52 -10.03 6.11 4.47
C VAL A 52 -11.40 6.14 3.80
N ARG A 53 -12.35 6.84 4.43
CA ARG A 53 -13.70 7.09 3.90
C ARG A 53 -13.89 8.58 3.79
N MET A 54 -14.48 9.05 2.70
CA MET A 54 -14.76 10.47 2.47
C MET A 54 -16.18 10.67 1.99
N PHE A 55 -16.87 11.65 2.57
CA PHE A 55 -18.03 12.29 1.98
C PHE A 55 -17.64 13.63 1.41
N ALA A 56 -18.10 13.92 0.20
CA ALA A 56 -17.79 15.14 -0.52
C ALA A 56 -19.01 15.70 -1.22
N ARG A 57 -19.16 17.03 -1.22
CA ARG A 57 -20.16 17.75 -2.02
C ARG A 57 -19.54 18.96 -2.69
N ALA A 58 -20.19 19.44 -3.74
CA ALA A 58 -19.83 20.71 -4.35
C ALA A 58 -20.06 21.89 -3.38
N LEU A 59 -19.19 22.86 -3.46
CA LEU A 59 -19.30 24.14 -2.77
C LEU A 59 -19.23 25.25 -3.82
N ASP A 60 -20.16 26.17 -3.75
CA ASP A 60 -20.11 27.36 -4.58
C ASP A 60 -18.90 28.23 -4.20
N GLY A 61 -18.14 28.67 -5.21
CA GLY A 61 -16.96 29.48 -5.01
C GLY A 61 -15.65 28.77 -5.35
N ASN A 62 -14.53 29.35 -4.92
CA ASN A 62 -13.18 29.01 -5.33
C ASN A 62 -12.37 28.34 -4.21
N MET A 63 -12.99 27.56 -3.34
CA MET A 63 -12.29 26.92 -2.21
C MET A 63 -12.63 25.44 -2.04
N ILE A 64 -11.66 24.70 -1.50
CA ILE A 64 -11.83 23.33 -1.05
C ILE A 64 -11.61 23.28 0.45
N LYS A 65 -12.57 22.72 1.20
CA LYS A 65 -12.50 22.51 2.63
C LYS A 65 -12.39 21.02 2.92
N ILE A 66 -11.36 20.59 3.65
CA ILE A 66 -11.14 19.20 4.03
C ILE A 66 -11.01 19.12 5.55
N GLN A 67 -11.81 18.26 6.17
CA GLN A 67 -11.81 18.08 7.61
C GLN A 67 -11.79 16.60 7.98
N SER A 68 -11.02 16.25 9.01
CA SER A 68 -11.10 14.93 9.65
C SER A 68 -12.29 14.87 10.60
N SER A 69 -13.00 13.75 10.67
CA SER A 69 -14.04 13.52 11.68
C SER A 69 -13.47 13.49 13.11
N ALA A 70 -12.20 13.04 13.24
CA ALA A 70 -11.51 12.97 14.54
C ALA A 70 -10.96 14.31 15.02
N GLU A 71 -10.84 15.31 14.17
CA GLU A 71 -10.22 16.60 14.46
C GLU A 71 -11.16 17.77 14.18
N ASN A 72 -11.04 18.83 14.96
CA ASN A 72 -11.79 20.08 14.71
C ASN A 72 -11.08 20.99 13.68
N LYS A 73 -9.81 20.70 13.34
CA LYS A 73 -9.04 21.50 12.38
C LYS A 73 -9.54 21.23 10.96
N CYS A 74 -9.90 22.30 10.26
CA CYS A 74 -10.28 22.27 8.84
C CYS A 74 -9.12 22.80 8.00
N PHE A 75 -8.68 22.00 7.02
CA PHE A 75 -7.79 22.46 5.97
C PHE A 75 -8.62 23.22 4.92
N VAL A 76 -8.16 24.41 4.53
CA VAL A 76 -8.80 25.24 3.50
C VAL A 76 -7.78 25.57 2.42
N TYR A 77 -8.11 25.23 1.18
CA TYR A 77 -7.38 25.64 0.00
C TYR A 77 -8.25 26.57 -0.84
N ILE A 78 -7.70 27.74 -1.18
CA ILE A 78 -8.33 28.70 -2.11
C ILE A 78 -7.60 28.58 -3.44
N PHE A 79 -8.32 28.41 -4.55
CA PHE A 79 -7.73 28.29 -5.86
C PHE A 79 -6.80 29.50 -6.17
N GLY A 80 -5.65 29.22 -6.75
CA GLY A 80 -4.62 30.20 -7.02
C GLY A 80 -3.65 30.49 -5.86
N THR A 81 -3.88 29.93 -4.67
CA THR A 81 -2.92 30.10 -3.57
C THR A 81 -1.61 29.36 -3.87
N PRO A 82 -0.45 30.04 -3.79
CA PRO A 82 0.84 29.40 -4.04
C PRO A 82 1.15 28.29 -3.04
N PRO A 83 1.65 27.09 -3.49
CA PRO A 83 1.92 25.95 -2.64
C PRO A 83 3.07 26.19 -1.63
N GLU A 84 3.90 27.22 -1.86
CA GLU A 84 5.00 27.62 -0.97
C GLU A 84 4.49 28.16 0.38
N LEU A 85 3.25 28.62 0.44
CA LEU A 85 2.61 29.10 1.66
C LEU A 85 2.19 27.97 2.61
N PHE A 86 2.19 26.73 2.13
CA PHE A 86 1.81 25.57 2.93
C PHE A 86 3.03 24.75 3.37
N ARG A 87 2.90 24.04 4.49
CA ARG A 87 3.95 23.20 5.09
C ARG A 87 3.45 21.78 5.34
N GLY A 88 4.35 20.81 5.42
CA GLY A 88 4.07 19.45 5.81
C GLY A 88 2.93 18.80 5.02
N ALA A 89 1.97 18.18 5.72
CA ALA A 89 0.83 17.49 5.12
C ALA A 89 -0.10 18.43 4.33
N ASP A 90 -0.23 19.68 4.76
CA ASP A 90 -1.05 20.67 4.04
C ASP A 90 -0.46 20.94 2.65
N LYS A 91 0.87 21.06 2.53
CA LYS A 91 1.56 21.21 1.24
C LYS A 91 1.38 19.98 0.35
N GLU A 92 1.46 18.77 0.90
CA GLU A 92 1.20 17.55 0.15
C GLU A 92 -0.25 17.51 -0.39
N THR A 93 -1.21 17.89 0.44
CA THR A 93 -2.63 17.99 0.05
C THR A 93 -2.84 19.02 -1.07
N VAL A 94 -2.21 20.19 -0.99
CA VAL A 94 -2.23 21.20 -2.05
C VAL A 94 -1.66 20.66 -3.35
N ASN A 95 -0.53 19.98 -3.30
CA ASN A 95 0.09 19.38 -4.49
C ASN A 95 -0.84 18.34 -5.15
N LEU A 96 -1.57 17.53 -4.36
CA LEU A 96 -2.56 16.61 -4.88
C LEU A 96 -3.73 17.34 -5.58
N ILE A 97 -4.25 18.40 -4.98
CA ILE A 97 -5.33 19.21 -5.59
C ILE A 97 -4.86 19.80 -6.91
N ARG A 98 -3.63 20.29 -6.97
CA ARG A 98 -3.05 20.88 -8.18
C ARG A 98 -2.79 19.87 -9.31
N MET A 99 -2.74 18.58 -9.03
CA MET A 99 -2.73 17.57 -10.11
C MET A 99 -4.00 17.64 -10.98
N LEU A 100 -5.06 18.27 -10.46
CA LEU A 100 -6.31 18.51 -11.18
C LEU A 100 -6.39 19.93 -11.81
N ASP A 101 -5.33 20.73 -11.82
CA ASP A 101 -5.34 22.12 -12.33
C ASP A 101 -5.74 22.20 -13.82
N ASN A 102 -5.42 21.16 -14.61
CA ASN A 102 -5.83 21.07 -16.01
C ASN A 102 -7.31 20.70 -16.19
N HIS A 103 -7.98 20.31 -15.10
CA HIS A 103 -9.39 19.98 -15.06
C HIS A 103 -10.15 21.13 -14.38
N LYS A 104 -11.34 21.45 -14.86
CA LYS A 104 -12.19 22.49 -14.25
C LYS A 104 -12.80 21.97 -12.94
N ILE A 105 -11.98 21.81 -11.89
CA ILE A 105 -12.50 21.35 -10.59
C ILE A 105 -13.34 22.43 -9.91
N LYS A 106 -14.39 21.97 -9.23
CA LYS A 106 -15.30 22.81 -8.43
C LYS A 106 -14.80 22.95 -7.01
N GLY A 107 -15.23 24.00 -6.32
CA GLY A 107 -15.12 24.08 -4.88
C GLY A 107 -15.77 22.86 -4.22
N ALA A 108 -15.23 22.42 -3.08
CA ALA A 108 -15.71 21.22 -2.42
C ALA A 108 -15.66 21.32 -0.88
N GLN A 109 -16.62 20.67 -0.22
CA GLN A 109 -16.54 20.33 1.20
C GLN A 109 -16.36 18.83 1.33
N ILE A 110 -15.32 18.43 2.07
CA ILE A 110 -14.94 17.02 2.27
C ILE A 110 -14.80 16.75 3.76
N LEU A 111 -15.50 15.75 4.25
CA LEU A 111 -15.31 15.17 5.58
C LEU A 111 -14.76 13.76 5.40
N TYR A 112 -13.64 13.44 6.05
CA TYR A 112 -13.06 12.12 6.01
C TYR A 112 -12.91 11.49 7.39
N ASP A 113 -13.01 10.18 7.43
CA ASP A 113 -12.71 9.31 8.56
C ASP A 113 -11.64 8.30 8.14
N SER A 114 -10.80 7.90 9.10
CA SER A 114 -9.78 6.88 8.86
C SER A 114 -9.79 5.84 9.97
N THR A 115 -9.95 4.57 9.59
CA THR A 115 -9.76 3.43 10.50
C THR A 115 -8.32 2.89 10.43
N ILE A 116 -7.44 3.53 9.64
CA ILE A 116 -6.02 3.18 9.55
C ILE A 116 -5.32 3.75 10.78
N PRO A 117 -4.63 2.91 11.59
CA PRO A 117 -3.86 3.35 12.74
C PRO A 117 -2.79 4.39 12.36
N GLU A 118 -2.44 5.28 13.28
CA GLU A 118 -1.48 6.36 13.03
C GLU A 118 -0.07 5.87 12.66
N PHE A 119 0.35 4.72 13.22
CA PHE A 119 1.64 4.12 12.89
C PHE A 119 1.70 3.51 11.48
N LEU A 120 0.56 3.35 10.80
CA LEU A 120 0.48 2.93 9.41
C LEU A 120 0.26 4.13 8.49
N SER A 121 1.05 4.19 7.40
CA SER A 121 0.84 5.23 6.39
C SER A 121 -0.53 5.07 5.71
N LYS A 122 -1.37 6.09 5.82
CA LYS A 122 -2.65 6.18 5.09
C LYS A 122 -2.54 6.91 3.75
N LYS A 123 -1.33 7.22 3.32
CA LYS A 123 -1.04 8.14 2.23
C LYS A 123 -1.69 7.74 0.91
N GLU A 124 -1.53 6.48 0.49
CA GLU A 124 -2.08 5.98 -0.77
C GLU A 124 -3.61 6.01 -0.72
N ALA A 125 -4.21 5.47 0.34
CA ALA A 125 -5.66 5.45 0.52
C ALA A 125 -6.25 6.86 0.60
N PHE A 126 -5.60 7.78 1.31
CA PHE A 126 -6.02 9.18 1.40
C PHE A 126 -5.93 9.89 0.06
N SER A 127 -4.80 9.80 -0.65
CA SER A 127 -4.59 10.47 -1.94
C SER A 127 -5.59 10.00 -2.99
N VAL A 128 -5.80 8.67 -3.10
CA VAL A 128 -6.78 8.12 -4.04
C VAL A 128 -8.20 8.58 -3.68
N SER A 129 -8.57 8.53 -2.39
CA SER A 129 -9.90 8.96 -1.95
C SER A 129 -10.14 10.45 -2.21
N LEU A 130 -9.13 11.30 -1.99
CA LEU A 130 -9.22 12.74 -2.22
C LEU A 130 -9.40 13.05 -3.71
N ILE A 131 -8.55 12.50 -4.58
CA ILE A 131 -8.65 12.69 -6.03
C ILE A 131 -10.01 12.21 -6.55
N GLN A 132 -10.43 10.99 -6.19
CA GLN A 132 -11.74 10.46 -6.57
C GLN A 132 -12.89 11.33 -6.08
N SER A 133 -12.80 11.89 -4.87
CA SER A 133 -13.84 12.76 -4.32
C SER A 133 -13.96 14.08 -5.11
N LEU A 134 -12.82 14.71 -5.40
CA LEU A 134 -12.78 15.95 -6.18
C LEU A 134 -13.27 15.76 -7.62
N MET A 135 -12.89 14.63 -8.25
CA MET A 135 -13.34 14.28 -9.59
C MET A 135 -14.85 14.04 -9.62
N LYS A 136 -15.41 13.26 -8.68
CA LYS A 136 -16.86 13.04 -8.58
C LYS A 136 -17.64 14.34 -8.39
N VAL A 137 -17.19 15.20 -7.47
CA VAL A 137 -17.83 16.52 -7.23
C VAL A 137 -17.78 17.39 -8.48
N SER A 138 -16.74 17.27 -9.29
CA SER A 138 -16.53 18.07 -10.50
C SER A 138 -17.10 17.42 -11.77
N SER A 139 -17.68 16.21 -11.66
CA SER A 139 -18.18 15.42 -12.80
C SER A 139 -17.08 15.10 -13.82
N ILE A 140 -15.87 14.79 -13.33
CA ILE A 140 -14.72 14.38 -14.13
C ILE A 140 -14.68 12.86 -14.14
N GLU A 141 -14.65 12.27 -15.33
CA GLU A 141 -14.45 10.83 -15.51
C GLU A 141 -12.97 10.55 -15.77
N ALA A 142 -12.42 9.54 -15.08
CA ALA A 142 -11.08 9.02 -15.32
C ALA A 142 -11.04 7.52 -15.04
N ASP A 143 -10.17 6.83 -15.75
CA ASP A 143 -9.93 5.42 -15.49
C ASP A 143 -9.02 5.19 -14.27
N ALA A 144 -8.75 3.92 -13.95
CA ALA A 144 -7.91 3.57 -12.80
C ALA A 144 -6.44 4.03 -12.94
N LEU A 145 -5.92 4.05 -14.17
CA LEU A 145 -4.55 4.48 -14.45
C LEU A 145 -4.40 5.99 -14.28
N GLU A 146 -5.32 6.76 -14.85
CA GLU A 146 -5.35 8.22 -14.73
C GLU A 146 -5.56 8.63 -13.26
N THR A 147 -6.53 8.02 -12.57
CA THR A 147 -6.75 8.26 -11.14
C THR A 147 -5.49 7.98 -10.32
N ALA A 148 -4.78 6.88 -10.61
CA ALA A 148 -3.55 6.53 -9.93
C ALA A 148 -2.42 7.53 -10.21
N ALA A 149 -2.25 7.95 -11.46
CA ALA A 149 -1.25 8.93 -11.86
C ALA A 149 -1.44 10.27 -11.16
N LEU A 150 -2.68 10.77 -11.13
CA LEU A 150 -3.04 12.00 -10.40
C LEU A 150 -2.79 11.86 -8.90
N SER A 151 -3.17 10.71 -8.30
CA SER A 151 -2.99 10.45 -6.87
C SER A 151 -1.53 10.30 -6.45
N ALA A 152 -0.68 9.83 -7.35
CA ALA A 152 0.75 9.61 -7.09
C ALA A 152 1.55 10.92 -6.96
N CYS A 153 1.13 11.98 -7.64
CA CYS A 153 1.75 13.32 -7.56
C CYS A 153 3.29 13.24 -7.67
N SER A 154 3.79 12.73 -8.79
CA SER A 154 5.23 12.54 -9.09
C SER A 154 5.94 11.41 -8.31
N ARG A 155 5.21 10.58 -7.56
CA ARG A 155 5.74 9.34 -6.94
C ARG A 155 5.52 8.15 -7.87
N PRO A 156 6.12 6.98 -7.58
CA PRO A 156 5.78 5.75 -8.29
C PRO A 156 4.27 5.49 -8.27
N ALA A 157 3.64 5.36 -9.43
CA ALA A 157 2.18 5.21 -9.53
C ALA A 157 1.66 3.83 -9.07
N ALA A 158 2.53 2.81 -9.01
CA ALA A 158 2.13 1.44 -8.73
C ALA A 158 1.33 1.25 -7.41
N PRO A 159 1.71 1.83 -6.25
CA PRO A 159 0.90 1.70 -5.02
C PRO A 159 -0.50 2.31 -5.16
N TYR A 160 -0.62 3.43 -5.84
CA TYR A 160 -1.89 4.12 -6.07
C TYR A 160 -2.78 3.34 -7.05
N LEU A 161 -2.18 2.78 -8.09
CA LEU A 161 -2.86 1.91 -9.05
C LEU A 161 -3.37 0.62 -8.38
N ALA A 162 -2.57 0.01 -7.51
CA ALA A 162 -3.03 -1.13 -6.72
C ALA A 162 -4.23 -0.76 -5.84
N THR A 163 -4.17 0.37 -5.13
CA THR A 163 -5.27 0.85 -4.28
C THR A 163 -6.55 1.10 -5.09
N THR A 164 -6.41 1.63 -6.32
CA THR A 164 -7.55 1.94 -7.19
C THR A 164 -8.15 0.69 -7.84
N ALA A 165 -7.30 -0.28 -8.23
CA ALA A 165 -7.69 -1.42 -9.06
C ALA A 165 -8.10 -2.67 -8.28
N THR A 166 -7.75 -2.77 -6.98
CA THR A 166 -8.08 -3.94 -6.16
C THR A 166 -9.58 -4.01 -5.90
N LYS A 167 -10.13 -5.21 -6.10
CA LYS A 167 -11.54 -5.55 -5.83
C LYS A 167 -11.64 -6.37 -4.55
N SER A 168 -12.77 -6.24 -3.85
CA SER A 168 -13.05 -7.07 -2.66
C SER A 168 -13.02 -8.57 -3.01
N GLY A 169 -12.34 -9.37 -2.17
CA GLY A 169 -12.13 -10.81 -2.40
C GLY A 169 -11.02 -11.13 -3.41
N TYR A 170 -10.24 -10.13 -3.84
CA TYR A 170 -9.19 -10.32 -4.83
C TYR A 170 -7.86 -9.72 -4.38
N CYS A 171 -6.77 -10.29 -4.87
CA CYS A 171 -5.48 -9.63 -4.90
C CYS A 171 -5.17 -9.14 -6.33
N THR A 172 -4.39 -8.08 -6.42
CA THR A 172 -4.03 -7.43 -7.69
C THR A 172 -2.55 -7.66 -7.99
N LEU A 173 -2.28 -8.29 -9.12
CA LEU A 173 -0.95 -8.31 -9.71
C LEU A 173 -0.71 -6.99 -10.46
N LEU A 174 0.34 -6.29 -10.09
CA LEU A 174 0.90 -5.19 -10.85
C LEU A 174 2.18 -5.67 -11.53
N SER A 175 2.13 -5.70 -12.85
CA SER A 175 3.28 -6.02 -13.70
C SER A 175 3.12 -5.25 -15.00
N SER A 176 4.13 -4.49 -15.40
CA SER A 176 4.11 -3.70 -16.66
C SER A 176 2.93 -2.71 -16.77
N GLY A 177 2.51 -2.13 -15.65
CA GLY A 177 1.50 -1.05 -15.62
C GLY A 177 0.03 -1.50 -15.78
N ILE A 178 -0.24 -2.79 -16.03
CA ILE A 178 -1.62 -3.30 -16.20
C ILE A 178 -2.01 -4.13 -14.98
N PRO A 179 -3.02 -3.69 -14.18
CA PRO A 179 -3.49 -4.46 -13.03
C PRO A 179 -4.28 -5.71 -13.48
N LYS A 180 -4.00 -6.85 -12.84
CA LYS A 180 -4.75 -8.09 -13.04
C LYS A 180 -5.22 -8.64 -11.69
N ASN A 181 -6.51 -8.88 -11.54
CA ASN A 181 -7.10 -9.38 -10.31
C ASN A 181 -7.18 -10.91 -10.30
N TYR A 182 -6.85 -11.51 -9.15
CA TYR A 182 -6.92 -12.95 -8.88
C TYR A 182 -7.73 -13.16 -7.61
N PRO A 183 -8.58 -14.22 -7.53
CA PRO A 183 -9.30 -14.54 -6.30
C PRO A 183 -8.35 -14.71 -5.11
N LEU A 184 -8.74 -14.20 -3.95
CA LEU A 184 -7.98 -14.33 -2.70
C LEU A 184 -8.88 -14.92 -1.60
N PRO A 185 -9.18 -16.23 -1.63
CA PRO A 185 -10.07 -16.86 -0.65
C PRO A 185 -9.31 -17.14 0.66
N LEU A 186 -9.37 -16.20 1.60
CA LEU A 186 -8.80 -16.30 2.95
C LEU A 186 -9.87 -16.70 4.01
N THR A 187 -10.81 -17.57 3.66
CA THR A 187 -11.84 -18.00 4.59
C THR A 187 -11.23 -18.66 5.83
N GLY A 188 -11.61 -18.19 7.02
CA GLY A 188 -11.07 -18.67 8.30
C GLY A 188 -9.72 -18.04 8.69
N TYR A 189 -9.15 -17.19 7.84
CA TYR A 189 -7.91 -16.47 8.11
C TYR A 189 -8.13 -14.97 8.22
N LYS A 190 -7.32 -14.32 9.05
CA LYS A 190 -7.18 -12.87 9.12
C LYS A 190 -5.74 -12.47 8.80
N ILE A 191 -5.55 -11.20 8.58
CA ILE A 191 -4.23 -10.59 8.43
C ILE A 191 -3.92 -9.82 9.70
N LEU A 192 -2.99 -10.36 10.50
CA LEU A 192 -2.40 -9.66 11.63
C LEU A 192 -1.17 -8.92 11.13
N SER A 193 -1.10 -7.61 11.36
CA SER A 193 0.14 -6.86 11.19
C SER A 193 0.75 -6.52 12.55
N ALA A 194 2.06 -6.69 12.67
CA ALA A 194 2.83 -6.35 13.85
C ALA A 194 3.99 -5.43 13.44
N HIS A 195 4.18 -4.33 14.17
CA HIS A 195 5.10 -3.25 13.80
C HIS A 195 6.04 -2.90 14.94
N CYS A 196 7.29 -2.63 14.60
CA CYS A 196 8.35 -2.16 15.49
C CYS A 196 8.76 -0.71 15.13
N THR A 197 9.63 -0.13 15.95
CA THR A 197 10.09 1.26 15.74
C THR A 197 11.20 1.37 14.70
N GLU A 198 11.85 0.28 14.33
CA GLU A 198 12.90 0.26 13.31
C GLU A 198 12.32 0.69 11.94
N SER A 199 12.97 1.65 11.28
CA SER A 199 12.52 2.17 10.00
C SER A 199 12.94 1.29 8.83
N GLU A 200 12.11 1.21 7.82
CA GLU A 200 12.46 0.56 6.55
C GLU A 200 13.57 1.35 5.84
N ARG A 201 14.56 0.63 5.28
CA ARG A 201 15.68 1.20 4.54
C ARG A 201 15.28 1.48 3.09
N ASP A 202 15.70 2.62 2.55
CA ASP A 202 15.56 2.90 1.11
C ASP A 202 16.59 2.11 0.31
N ARG A 203 16.10 1.26 -0.60
CA ARG A 203 16.90 0.39 -1.47
C ARG A 203 16.85 0.81 -2.93
N SER A 204 16.04 1.82 -3.25
CA SER A 204 15.72 2.21 -4.63
C SER A 204 16.96 2.61 -5.44
N GLY A 205 17.92 3.29 -4.83
CA GLY A 205 19.18 3.68 -5.47
C GLY A 205 20.03 2.50 -5.93
N HIS A 206 20.23 1.51 -5.05
CA HIS A 206 20.97 0.29 -5.37
C HIS A 206 20.30 -0.52 -6.48
N ILE A 207 18.97 -0.68 -6.40
CA ILE A 207 18.18 -1.43 -7.39
C ILE A 207 18.24 -0.75 -8.76
N ARG A 208 18.10 0.57 -8.81
CA ARG A 208 18.21 1.35 -10.06
C ARG A 208 19.60 1.19 -10.70
N THR A 209 20.64 1.22 -9.89
CA THR A 209 22.03 1.02 -10.37
C THR A 209 22.22 -0.37 -10.97
N ALA A 210 21.75 -1.41 -10.28
CA ALA A 210 21.82 -2.79 -10.77
C ALA A 210 21.02 -2.99 -12.06
N PHE A 211 19.78 -2.49 -12.08
CA PHE A 211 18.91 -2.56 -13.26
C PHE A 211 19.53 -1.86 -14.47
N SER A 212 20.11 -0.66 -14.27
CA SER A 212 20.82 0.06 -15.34
C SER A 212 22.03 -0.72 -15.87
N SER A 213 22.75 -1.45 -15.03
CA SER A 213 23.88 -2.29 -15.44
C SER A 213 23.42 -3.46 -16.31
N ILE A 214 22.27 -4.07 -15.98
CA ILE A 214 21.67 -5.16 -16.78
C ILE A 214 21.18 -4.61 -18.13
N ARG A 215 20.51 -3.44 -18.13
CA ARG A 215 20.01 -2.80 -19.37
C ARG A 215 21.11 -2.44 -20.35
N ARG A 216 22.32 -2.14 -19.90
CA ARG A 216 23.45 -1.92 -20.83
C ARG A 216 23.80 -3.16 -21.64
N MET A 217 23.62 -4.37 -21.09
CA MET A 217 23.82 -5.64 -21.78
C MET A 217 22.60 -6.08 -22.59
N TYR A 218 21.40 -5.72 -22.12
CA TYR A 218 20.12 -6.09 -22.70
C TYR A 218 19.21 -4.86 -22.85
N PRO A 219 19.42 -4.01 -23.89
CA PRO A 219 18.71 -2.73 -24.03
C PRO A 219 17.19 -2.84 -24.17
N HIS A 220 16.69 -3.99 -24.58
CA HIS A 220 15.25 -4.26 -24.76
C HIS A 220 14.49 -4.47 -23.44
N ILE A 221 15.18 -4.64 -22.31
CA ILE A 221 14.56 -4.80 -20.99
C ILE A 221 13.94 -3.48 -20.53
N SER A 222 12.65 -3.49 -20.24
CA SER A 222 11.90 -2.34 -19.70
C SER A 222 11.54 -2.50 -18.21
N SER A 223 11.48 -3.74 -17.73
CA SER A 223 11.02 -4.10 -16.38
C SER A 223 11.88 -5.23 -15.79
N ILE A 224 11.88 -5.37 -14.47
CA ILE A 224 12.53 -6.50 -13.77
C ILE A 224 11.90 -7.83 -14.20
N THR A 225 10.63 -7.85 -14.57
CA THR A 225 9.94 -9.05 -15.08
C THR A 225 10.49 -9.56 -16.39
N ASP A 226 11.16 -8.72 -17.18
CA ASP A 226 11.78 -9.09 -18.45
C ASP A 226 13.10 -9.85 -18.25
N ILE A 227 13.65 -9.79 -17.03
CA ILE A 227 14.96 -10.40 -16.74
C ILE A 227 14.76 -11.89 -16.43
N THR A 228 15.15 -12.74 -17.37
CA THR A 228 15.20 -14.18 -17.13
C THR A 228 16.36 -14.57 -16.22
N PRO A 229 16.30 -15.70 -15.50
CA PRO A 229 17.42 -16.22 -14.72
C PRO A 229 18.71 -16.39 -15.53
N LYS A 230 18.58 -16.76 -16.81
CA LYS A 230 19.74 -16.89 -17.73
C LYS A 230 20.38 -15.55 -18.03
N MET A 231 19.59 -14.53 -18.34
CA MET A 231 20.08 -13.16 -18.57
C MET A 231 20.76 -12.60 -17.32
N PHE A 232 20.14 -12.78 -16.15
CA PHE A 232 20.73 -12.34 -14.89
C PHE A 232 22.07 -13.03 -14.60
N ASN A 233 22.15 -14.35 -14.78
CA ASN A 233 23.40 -15.09 -14.58
C ASN A 233 24.54 -14.60 -15.48
N SER A 234 24.22 -14.19 -16.70
CA SER A 234 25.19 -13.59 -17.63
C SER A 234 25.58 -12.16 -17.25
N ALA A 235 24.65 -11.38 -16.69
CA ALA A 235 24.85 -9.96 -16.37
C ALA A 235 25.36 -9.68 -14.95
N LYS A 236 25.26 -10.65 -14.03
CA LYS A 236 25.58 -10.42 -12.60
C LYS A 236 27.00 -9.93 -12.34
N SER A 237 27.97 -10.30 -13.18
CA SER A 237 29.37 -9.83 -13.09
C SER A 237 29.53 -8.34 -13.44
N ALA A 238 28.58 -7.76 -14.18
CA ALA A 238 28.56 -6.35 -14.52
C ALA A 238 28.03 -5.47 -13.35
N ILE A 239 27.33 -6.07 -12.37
CA ILE A 239 26.85 -5.37 -11.19
C ILE A 239 27.98 -5.32 -10.17
N LYS A 240 28.65 -4.18 -10.07
CA LYS A 240 29.80 -3.99 -9.16
C LYS A 240 29.39 -3.86 -7.70
N ASP A 241 28.22 -3.31 -7.44
CA ASP A 241 27.66 -3.16 -6.09
C ASP A 241 27.12 -4.49 -5.59
N LYS A 242 27.78 -5.07 -4.56
CA LYS A 242 27.40 -6.34 -3.96
C LYS A 242 26.03 -6.28 -3.26
N ILE A 243 25.64 -5.12 -2.72
CA ILE A 243 24.34 -4.92 -2.08
C ILE A 243 23.26 -4.93 -3.16
N ALA A 244 23.45 -4.17 -4.22
CA ALA A 244 22.56 -4.15 -5.37
C ALA A 244 22.38 -5.53 -6.01
N LEU A 245 23.48 -6.31 -6.11
CA LEU A 245 23.44 -7.68 -6.61
C LEU A 245 22.55 -8.59 -5.74
N ARG A 246 22.65 -8.48 -4.40
CA ARG A 246 21.79 -9.24 -3.47
C ARG A 246 20.33 -8.89 -3.66
N TYR A 247 19.99 -7.60 -3.77
CA TYR A 247 18.62 -7.16 -4.00
C TYR A 247 18.05 -7.70 -5.33
N MET A 248 18.87 -7.70 -6.38
CA MET A 248 18.45 -8.28 -7.67
C MET A 248 18.19 -9.78 -7.60
N TYR A 249 18.98 -10.54 -6.82
CA TYR A 249 18.70 -11.97 -6.57
C TYR A 249 17.31 -12.15 -5.96
N HIS A 250 16.96 -11.34 -4.96
CA HIS A 250 15.64 -11.41 -4.35
C HIS A 250 14.54 -11.08 -5.37
N LEU A 251 14.64 -9.95 -6.07
CA LEU A 251 13.61 -9.45 -6.99
C LEU A 251 13.34 -10.41 -8.16
N ILE A 252 14.37 -11.03 -8.71
CA ILE A 252 14.20 -12.01 -9.81
C ILE A 252 13.49 -13.27 -9.29
N ASN A 253 13.83 -13.73 -8.10
CA ASN A 253 13.13 -14.87 -7.48
C ASN A 253 11.68 -14.50 -7.12
N GLU A 254 11.40 -13.25 -6.72
CA GLU A 254 10.02 -12.79 -6.49
C GLU A 254 9.17 -12.85 -7.75
N THR A 255 9.72 -12.54 -8.91
CA THR A 255 9.01 -12.66 -10.19
C THR A 255 8.52 -14.10 -10.42
N ALA A 256 9.38 -15.09 -10.15
CA ALA A 256 9.01 -16.51 -10.28
C ALA A 256 7.96 -16.93 -9.24
N ARG A 257 8.07 -16.46 -7.98
CA ARG A 257 7.09 -16.73 -6.92
C ARG A 257 5.71 -16.17 -7.28
N ILE A 258 5.67 -14.92 -7.74
CA ILE A 258 4.42 -14.27 -8.17
C ILE A 258 3.77 -15.05 -9.31
N ALA A 259 4.54 -15.52 -10.30
CA ALA A 259 4.02 -16.32 -11.39
C ALA A 259 3.41 -17.64 -10.88
N ALA A 260 4.08 -18.35 -9.97
CA ALA A 260 3.58 -19.57 -9.36
C ALA A 260 2.29 -19.34 -8.57
N VAL A 261 2.24 -18.27 -7.74
CA VAL A 261 1.06 -17.93 -6.94
C VAL A 261 -0.11 -17.51 -7.81
N THR A 262 0.08 -16.68 -8.82
CA THR A 262 -1.01 -16.25 -9.71
C THR A 262 -1.60 -17.41 -10.51
N ALA A 263 -0.77 -18.40 -10.90
CA ALA A 263 -1.25 -19.64 -11.52
C ALA A 263 -2.06 -20.50 -10.53
N ALA A 264 -1.67 -20.56 -9.25
CA ALA A 264 -2.35 -21.31 -8.21
C ALA A 264 -3.69 -20.65 -7.80
N LEU A 265 -3.71 -19.33 -7.64
CA LEU A 265 -4.92 -18.57 -7.25
C LEU A 265 -6.03 -18.64 -8.28
N ARG A 266 -5.73 -18.84 -9.58
CA ARG A 266 -6.77 -19.15 -10.58
C ARG A 266 -7.56 -20.41 -10.27
N ARG A 267 -7.02 -21.31 -9.44
CA ARG A 267 -7.65 -22.54 -8.96
C ARG A 267 -8.01 -22.46 -7.48
N CYS A 268 -8.01 -21.26 -6.90
CA CYS A 268 -8.25 -20.99 -5.48
C CYS A 268 -7.29 -21.74 -4.53
N ASP A 269 -6.07 -22.05 -4.98
CA ASP A 269 -5.03 -22.69 -4.14
C ASP A 269 -4.27 -21.63 -3.32
N THR A 270 -4.73 -21.41 -2.09
CA THR A 270 -4.10 -20.52 -1.12
C THR A 270 -2.88 -21.12 -0.44
N ARG A 271 -2.75 -22.45 -0.38
CA ARG A 271 -1.58 -23.11 0.23
C ARG A 271 -0.29 -22.72 -0.51
N THR A 272 -0.36 -22.62 -1.83
CA THR A 272 0.76 -22.14 -2.64
C THR A 272 1.10 -20.67 -2.32
N LEU A 273 0.10 -19.81 -2.10
CA LEU A 273 0.35 -18.42 -1.65
C LEU A 273 1.11 -18.41 -0.31
N PHE A 274 0.63 -19.14 0.69
CA PHE A 274 1.25 -19.19 2.02
C PHE A 274 2.70 -19.68 1.95
N ARG A 275 2.93 -20.78 1.23
CA ARG A 275 4.28 -21.31 1.02
C ARG A 275 5.20 -20.29 0.36
N GLU A 276 4.75 -19.62 -0.69
CA GLU A 276 5.59 -18.65 -1.41
C GLU A 276 5.79 -17.34 -0.63
N MET A 277 4.84 -16.92 0.22
CA MET A 277 5.06 -15.82 1.17
C MET A 277 6.17 -16.17 2.16
N ASN A 278 6.16 -17.36 2.75
CA ASN A 278 7.22 -17.83 3.66
C ASN A 278 8.57 -17.96 2.93
N ASN A 279 8.58 -18.44 1.69
CA ASN A 279 9.78 -18.47 0.85
C ASN A 279 10.30 -17.07 0.52
N SER A 280 9.39 -16.11 0.30
CA SER A 280 9.73 -14.70 0.12
C SER A 280 10.38 -14.13 1.38
N GLN A 281 9.81 -14.40 2.57
CA GLN A 281 10.39 -13.98 3.85
C GLN A 281 11.83 -14.47 4.00
N LYS A 282 12.08 -15.77 3.83
CA LYS A 282 13.44 -16.36 3.88
C LYS A 282 14.39 -15.73 2.85
N SER A 283 13.89 -15.41 1.66
CA SER A 283 14.66 -14.71 0.64
C SER A 283 14.99 -13.27 1.05
N MET A 284 14.06 -12.57 1.71
CA MET A 284 14.29 -11.23 2.23
C MET A 284 15.32 -11.24 3.36
N GLU A 285 15.25 -12.16 4.30
CA GLU A 285 16.26 -12.35 5.36
C GLU A 285 17.68 -12.49 4.79
N ARG A 286 17.80 -13.26 3.72
CA ARG A 286 19.10 -13.53 3.09
C ARG A 286 19.61 -12.38 2.22
N PHE A 287 18.74 -11.69 1.51
CA PHE A 287 19.13 -10.81 0.41
C PHE A 287 18.64 -9.37 0.52
N TRP A 288 17.64 -9.06 1.39
CA TRP A 288 16.95 -7.79 1.40
C TRP A 288 17.42 -6.83 2.49
N ASP A 289 18.34 -7.25 3.33
CA ASP A 289 18.87 -6.44 4.43
C ASP A 289 17.75 -5.92 5.36
N ILE A 290 16.94 -6.86 5.91
CA ILE A 290 15.89 -6.57 6.90
C ILE A 290 16.57 -6.20 8.22
N GLY A 291 16.03 -5.21 8.93
CA GLY A 291 16.50 -4.82 10.24
C GLY A 291 16.31 -5.92 11.30
N SER A 292 17.13 -5.87 12.35
CA SER A 292 17.16 -6.90 13.39
C SER A 292 15.86 -7.06 14.17
N GLU A 293 15.18 -5.95 14.44
CA GLU A 293 13.86 -5.98 15.13
C GLU A 293 12.78 -6.61 14.26
N HIS A 294 12.76 -6.28 12.96
CA HIS A 294 11.84 -6.88 12.01
C HIS A 294 12.08 -8.39 11.85
N LEU A 295 13.36 -8.80 11.82
CA LEU A 295 13.74 -10.20 11.71
C LEU A 295 13.30 -10.97 12.95
N PHE A 296 13.54 -10.41 14.15
CA PHE A 296 13.11 -11.00 15.41
C PHE A 296 11.58 -11.12 15.47
N LEU A 297 10.85 -10.07 15.06
CA LEU A 297 9.39 -10.07 15.02
C LEU A 297 8.84 -11.19 14.10
N ALA A 298 9.45 -11.37 12.92
CA ALA A 298 9.09 -12.45 12.01
C ALA A 298 9.32 -13.84 12.62
N HIS A 299 10.48 -14.05 13.26
CA HIS A 299 10.81 -15.32 13.91
C HIS A 299 9.91 -15.64 15.12
N CYS A 300 9.44 -14.63 15.86
CA CYS A 300 8.42 -14.83 16.89
C CYS A 300 7.12 -15.37 16.29
N ALA A 301 6.67 -14.77 15.16
CA ALA A 301 5.41 -15.13 14.54
C ALA A 301 5.45 -16.50 13.84
N GLU A 302 6.54 -16.83 13.13
CA GLU A 302 6.66 -18.07 12.33
C GLU A 302 6.50 -19.37 13.12
N ARG A 303 6.76 -19.34 14.44
CA ARG A 303 6.74 -20.52 15.32
C ARG A 303 5.39 -20.78 15.95
N LEU A 304 4.42 -19.89 15.75
CA LEU A 304 3.12 -19.97 16.43
C LEU A 304 2.15 -20.88 15.67
N ASP A 305 1.34 -21.61 16.43
CA ASP A 305 0.25 -22.42 15.89
C ASP A 305 -0.80 -21.54 15.20
N GLY A 306 -1.37 -22.04 14.12
CA GLY A 306 -2.35 -21.35 13.30
C GLY A 306 -1.77 -20.29 12.33
N VAL A 307 -0.45 -20.04 12.38
CA VAL A 307 0.22 -19.13 11.44
C VAL A 307 0.48 -19.84 10.12
N ALA A 308 -0.17 -19.38 9.07
CA ALA A 308 -0.04 -19.93 7.72
C ALA A 308 1.10 -19.27 6.93
N ALA A 309 1.29 -17.97 7.07
CA ALA A 309 2.36 -17.23 6.39
C ALA A 309 2.80 -15.99 7.17
N VAL A 310 4.09 -15.68 7.08
CA VAL A 310 4.70 -14.45 7.61
C VAL A 310 5.49 -13.77 6.51
N ARG A 311 5.43 -12.45 6.45
CA ARG A 311 6.27 -11.68 5.54
C ARG A 311 6.51 -10.26 6.05
N PHE A 312 7.73 -9.75 5.86
CA PHE A 312 8.07 -8.35 6.07
C PHE A 312 7.19 -7.41 5.24
N TRP A 313 6.66 -6.38 5.89
CA TRP A 313 5.81 -5.37 5.28
C TRP A 313 5.93 -4.03 6.00
N LYS A 314 6.32 -2.98 5.28
CA LYS A 314 6.54 -1.65 5.85
C LYS A 314 7.51 -1.72 7.05
N ASN A 315 7.16 -1.10 8.19
CA ASN A 315 7.95 -1.11 9.43
C ASN A 315 7.58 -2.29 10.34
N GLY A 316 7.35 -3.47 9.77
CA GLY A 316 6.93 -4.63 10.53
C GLY A 316 6.72 -5.85 9.66
N ILE A 317 5.76 -6.68 10.06
CA ILE A 317 5.38 -7.90 9.34
C ILE A 317 3.88 -7.97 9.12
N ILE A 318 3.48 -8.73 8.12
CA ILE A 318 2.12 -9.29 7.99
C ILE A 318 2.17 -10.78 8.29
N VAL A 319 1.15 -11.24 8.98
CA VAL A 319 0.95 -12.64 9.35
C VAL A 319 -0.44 -13.04 8.87
N ILE A 320 -0.53 -14.07 8.05
CA ILE A 320 -1.81 -14.72 7.74
C ILE A 320 -2.00 -15.80 8.80
N ILE A 321 -3.07 -15.68 9.58
CA ILE A 321 -3.30 -16.51 10.78
C ILE A 321 -4.76 -16.93 10.88
N GLU A 322 -5.02 -18.13 11.42
CA GLU A 322 -6.36 -18.61 11.76
C GLU A 322 -7.03 -17.65 12.76
N GLU A 323 -8.31 -17.36 12.52
CA GLU A 323 -9.03 -16.33 13.28
C GLU A 323 -9.09 -16.61 14.79
N ASP A 324 -9.25 -17.87 15.19
CA ASP A 324 -9.29 -18.30 16.60
C ASP A 324 -7.94 -18.26 17.33
N LYS A 325 -6.83 -18.09 16.60
CA LYS A 325 -5.47 -18.07 17.15
C LYS A 325 -4.89 -16.65 17.34
N ILE A 326 -5.59 -15.62 16.90
CA ILE A 326 -5.07 -14.24 16.86
C ILE A 326 -4.68 -13.72 18.24
N ASP A 327 -5.57 -13.82 19.22
CA ASP A 327 -5.32 -13.25 20.56
C ASP A 327 -4.13 -13.96 21.24
N HIS A 328 -4.03 -15.27 21.07
CA HIS A 328 -2.88 -16.03 21.55
C HIS A 328 -1.58 -15.56 20.87
N ALA A 329 -1.58 -15.41 19.56
CA ALA A 329 -0.41 -14.97 18.80
C ALA A 329 0.04 -13.57 19.21
N ILE A 330 -0.90 -12.61 19.35
CA ILE A 330 -0.58 -11.25 19.80
C ILE A 330 0.10 -11.28 21.18
N ASN A 331 -0.43 -12.05 22.12
CA ASN A 331 0.12 -12.12 23.47
C ASN A 331 1.54 -12.75 23.49
N MET A 332 1.74 -13.82 22.72
CA MET A 332 3.03 -14.49 22.62
C MET A 332 4.09 -13.59 21.96
N ILE A 333 3.76 -12.97 20.82
CA ILE A 333 4.67 -12.07 20.10
C ILE A 333 5.01 -10.86 20.99
N ARG A 334 4.02 -10.27 21.66
CA ARG A 334 4.22 -9.14 22.57
C ARG A 334 5.20 -9.48 23.68
N HIS A 335 4.95 -10.57 24.39
CA HIS A 335 5.78 -10.98 25.51
C HIS A 335 7.22 -11.30 25.08
N GLU A 336 7.40 -12.06 24.02
CA GLU A 336 8.72 -12.45 23.54
C GLU A 336 9.50 -11.26 22.98
N PHE A 337 8.83 -10.38 22.22
CA PHE A 337 9.46 -9.19 21.67
C PHE A 337 9.86 -8.20 22.78
N GLU A 338 8.96 -7.91 23.73
CA GLU A 338 9.24 -7.00 24.84
C GLU A 338 10.40 -7.51 25.71
N SER A 339 10.45 -8.82 25.99
CA SER A 339 11.49 -9.43 26.79
C SER A 339 12.89 -9.35 26.15
N ASN A 340 12.98 -9.30 24.83
CA ASN A 340 14.26 -9.32 24.12
C ASN A 340 14.68 -7.96 23.56
N ILE A 341 13.70 -7.11 23.19
CA ILE A 341 13.94 -5.81 22.55
C ILE A 341 13.73 -4.65 23.53
N GLY A 342 12.89 -4.83 24.57
CA GLY A 342 12.69 -3.85 25.63
C GLY A 342 11.50 -2.92 25.44
N TYR A 343 10.67 -3.09 24.41
CA TYR A 343 9.40 -2.37 24.22
C TYR A 343 8.39 -3.27 23.49
N GLN A 344 7.11 -2.89 23.54
CA GLN A 344 6.03 -3.66 22.90
C GLN A 344 5.83 -3.28 21.43
N PRO A 345 5.69 -4.24 20.51
CA PRO A 345 5.28 -3.97 19.15
C PRO A 345 3.81 -3.54 19.10
N THR A 346 3.43 -2.81 18.07
CA THR A 346 2.04 -2.44 17.82
C THR A 346 1.38 -3.42 16.86
N PHE A 347 0.10 -3.73 17.10
CA PHE A 347 -0.64 -4.72 16.35
C PHE A 347 -1.87 -4.13 15.70
N CYS A 348 -2.24 -4.68 14.56
CA CYS A 348 -3.54 -4.44 13.95
C CYS A 348 -4.04 -5.70 13.25
N VAL A 349 -5.31 -6.05 13.52
CA VAL A 349 -6.01 -7.16 12.85
C VAL A 349 -6.89 -6.61 11.75
N SER A 350 -6.86 -7.23 10.59
CA SER A 350 -7.63 -6.81 9.43
C SER A 350 -8.03 -8.01 8.57
N GLU A 351 -9.00 -7.78 7.71
CA GLU A 351 -9.37 -8.69 6.63
C GLU A 351 -8.79 -8.17 5.30
N ALA A 352 -8.47 -9.08 4.39
CA ALA A 352 -8.31 -8.74 2.99
C ALA A 352 -9.70 -8.44 2.42
N LEU A 353 -9.83 -7.30 1.75
CA LEU A 353 -11.09 -6.87 1.13
C LEU A 353 -11.23 -7.45 -0.25
#